data_39bfaa840d85b58a30307e359dbade89
#
_entry.id   39bfaa840d85b58a30307e359dbade89
#
_cell.length_a   1.000
_cell.length_b   1.000
_cell.length_c   1.000
_cell.angle_alpha   90.00
_cell.angle_beta   90.00
_cell.angle_gamma   90.00
#
_symmetry.space_group_name_H-M   'P 1'
#
loop_
_entity.id
_entity.type
_entity.pdbx_description
1 polymer ?
#
loop_
_entity_poly.entity_id
_entity_poly.type
_entity_poly.pdbx_seq_one_letter_code
_entity_poly.pdbx_strand_id
1 'polypeptide(L)'
;MGLKHNCATKARDEKSVPTPSIMWGDSLQAVGDEPATITDDEFRSRQARLFSQLRPGDLLIITAPHESTRSNDVHYPYRTSSDMLYLCGWEDPEAVFCAYNDDGKWITTLFVQPKDILKEIWEGRRPGIQGAVENWPIDKALSHEDLDEELSSMLVKCSRILVKLGIDSDVDKLVDSEIKSNSRDRQKFGLGPVSIVDPSGMINELRLRKSPAEINLMRHSAKIAAQAHIQAMANTKPGVGEWQLEGIIEGLFKYCNTSGIAYPCIIGSGENATILHYTVNDDTCDDGEIILIDAGCEYKGYASDITRSWPVNGKFTEAQAEIYQIVLDAQLSAIDQC
;
A
#
# COMPACT_ATOMS: atom_id res chain seq x y z
N MET A 1 18.31 -26.09 -33.89
CA MET A 1 18.53 -26.90 -32.66
C MET A 1 17.55 -26.42 -31.62
N GLY A 2 16.43 -27.15 -31.49
CA GLY A 2 15.35 -26.75 -30.57
C GLY A 2 15.56 -27.35 -29.20
N LEU A 3 15.66 -26.52 -28.20
CA LEU A 3 15.61 -26.94 -26.79
C LEU A 3 14.13 -27.25 -26.43
N LYS A 4 13.81 -28.54 -26.35
CA LYS A 4 12.57 -29.03 -25.75
C LYS A 4 12.72 -28.91 -24.24
N HIS A 5 12.00 -27.98 -23.61
CA HIS A 5 11.75 -28.01 -22.19
C HIS A 5 10.78 -29.17 -21.90
N ASN A 6 11.32 -30.25 -21.34
CA ASN A 6 10.52 -31.30 -20.72
C ASN A 6 9.97 -30.74 -19.40
N CYS A 7 8.74 -30.27 -19.43
CA CYS A 7 7.93 -30.09 -18.22
C CYS A 7 7.50 -31.52 -17.80
N ALA A 8 8.24 -32.13 -16.86
CA ALA A 8 7.82 -33.38 -16.22
C ALA A 8 6.65 -33.01 -15.29
N THR A 9 5.42 -33.19 -15.79
CA THR A 9 4.24 -33.26 -14.95
C THR A 9 4.38 -34.47 -14.03
N LYS A 10 4.74 -34.26 -12.76
CA LYS A 10 4.54 -35.27 -11.72
C LYS A 10 3.06 -35.63 -11.74
N ALA A 11 2.76 -36.91 -12.00
CA ALA A 11 1.42 -37.43 -11.83
C ALA A 11 1.05 -37.24 -10.35
N ARG A 12 0.10 -36.34 -10.08
CA ARG A 12 -0.46 -36.18 -8.72
C ARG A 12 -1.25 -37.47 -8.45
N ASP A 13 -0.89 -38.20 -7.38
CA ASP A 13 -1.75 -39.21 -6.83
C ASP A 13 -3.11 -38.58 -6.52
N GLU A 14 -4.20 -39.20 -6.99
CA GLU A 14 -5.59 -38.79 -6.72
C GLU A 14 -5.99 -39.02 -5.24
N LYS A 15 -5.25 -38.41 -4.32
CA LYS A 15 -5.72 -38.22 -2.97
C LYS A 15 -6.74 -37.11 -2.99
N SER A 16 -7.96 -37.36 -2.60
CA SER A 16 -9.02 -36.36 -2.48
C SER A 16 -8.53 -35.23 -1.57
N VAL A 17 -8.28 -34.06 -2.14
CA VAL A 17 -7.88 -32.88 -1.38
C VAL A 17 -9.02 -32.52 -0.42
N PRO A 18 -8.75 -32.40 0.91
CA PRO A 18 -9.79 -32.09 1.87
C PRO A 18 -10.40 -30.70 1.62
N THR A 19 -11.73 -30.62 1.63
CA THR A 19 -12.43 -29.32 1.50
C THR A 19 -12.30 -28.53 2.80
N PRO A 20 -11.79 -27.27 2.76
CA PRO A 20 -11.72 -26.40 3.93
C PRO A 20 -13.12 -26.09 4.49
N SER A 21 -13.22 -25.94 5.82
CA SER A 21 -14.40 -25.46 6.52
C SER A 21 -14.22 -23.99 6.88
N ILE A 22 -14.95 -23.09 6.23
CA ILE A 22 -14.82 -21.65 6.42
C ILE A 22 -15.94 -21.13 7.34
N MET A 23 -15.55 -20.50 8.45
CA MET A 23 -16.45 -19.99 9.50
C MET A 23 -16.32 -18.46 9.61
N TRP A 24 -16.80 -17.73 8.58
CA TRP A 24 -16.66 -16.28 8.51
C TRP A 24 -17.36 -15.50 9.65
N GLY A 25 -18.52 -15.97 10.11
CA GLY A 25 -19.33 -15.25 11.10
C GLY A 25 -18.62 -15.00 12.41
N ASP A 26 -17.96 -16.04 12.97
CA ASP A 26 -17.24 -15.94 14.23
C ASP A 26 -16.00 -15.03 14.09
N SER A 27 -15.32 -15.07 12.95
CA SER A 27 -14.18 -14.21 12.66
C SER A 27 -14.57 -12.74 12.59
N LEU A 28 -15.70 -12.38 11.96
CA LEU A 28 -16.21 -11.02 11.93
C LEU A 28 -16.54 -10.50 13.32
N GLN A 29 -17.19 -11.30 14.15
CA GLN A 29 -17.51 -10.93 15.52
C GLN A 29 -16.23 -10.64 16.34
N ALA A 30 -15.16 -11.41 16.11
CA ALA A 30 -13.88 -11.22 16.78
C ALA A 30 -13.11 -9.99 16.28
N VAL A 31 -13.25 -9.62 15.00
CA VAL A 31 -12.68 -8.38 14.44
C VAL A 31 -13.34 -7.16 15.08
N GLY A 32 -14.66 -7.20 15.29
CA GLY A 32 -15.44 -6.10 15.86
C GLY A 32 -15.72 -4.96 14.87
N ASP A 33 -16.23 -3.84 15.38
CA ASP A 33 -16.64 -2.69 14.57
C ASP A 33 -15.46 -2.00 13.86
N GLU A 34 -15.74 -1.39 12.73
CA GLU A 34 -14.78 -0.58 12.00
C GLU A 34 -14.35 0.64 12.82
N PRO A 35 -13.04 0.95 12.88
CA PRO A 35 -12.57 2.16 13.55
C PRO A 35 -12.96 3.42 12.77
N ALA A 36 -13.01 4.55 13.46
CA ALA A 36 -13.15 5.85 12.83
C ALA A 36 -12.00 6.10 11.84
N THR A 37 -12.31 6.78 10.74
CA THR A 37 -11.32 7.17 9.73
C THR A 37 -10.47 8.34 10.21
N ILE A 38 -9.36 8.59 9.52
CA ILE A 38 -8.58 9.81 9.69
C ILE A 38 -9.47 11.01 9.34
N THR A 39 -9.49 12.02 10.19
CA THR A 39 -10.31 13.23 10.00
C THR A 39 -9.58 14.27 9.15
N ASP A 40 -10.35 15.19 8.54
CA ASP A 40 -9.79 16.32 7.80
C ASP A 40 -8.85 17.18 8.67
N ASP A 41 -9.20 17.40 9.94
CA ASP A 41 -8.36 18.13 10.88
C ASP A 41 -7.01 17.46 11.09
N GLU A 42 -6.97 16.12 11.11
CA GLU A 42 -5.70 15.39 11.21
C GLU A 42 -4.87 15.53 9.92
N PHE A 43 -5.49 15.40 8.75
CA PHE A 43 -4.78 15.66 7.49
C PHE A 43 -4.24 17.08 7.43
N ARG A 44 -5.02 18.09 7.79
CA ARG A 44 -4.58 19.48 7.86
C ARG A 44 -3.44 19.68 8.87
N SER A 45 -3.47 19.00 10.00
CA SER A 45 -2.37 18.99 10.97
C SER A 45 -1.09 18.39 10.40
N ARG A 46 -1.17 17.28 9.64
CA ARG A 46 -0.02 16.66 8.95
C ARG A 46 0.57 17.61 7.91
N GLN A 47 -0.27 18.23 7.10
CA GLN A 47 0.12 19.25 6.13
C GLN A 47 0.84 20.42 6.82
N ALA A 48 0.25 20.98 7.88
CA ALA A 48 0.85 22.10 8.62
C ALA A 48 2.23 21.75 9.23
N ARG A 49 2.36 20.53 9.78
CA ARG A 49 3.65 20.04 10.31
C ARG A 49 4.70 19.87 9.21
N LEU A 50 4.31 19.42 8.02
CA LEU A 50 5.21 19.36 6.88
C LEU A 50 5.61 20.76 6.41
N PHE A 51 4.64 21.65 6.24
CA PHE A 51 4.86 23.01 5.75
C PHE A 51 5.70 23.85 6.69
N SER A 52 5.68 23.58 8.00
CA SER A 52 6.56 24.24 8.97
C SER A 52 8.05 23.95 8.75
N GLN A 53 8.39 22.93 7.98
CA GLN A 53 9.77 22.57 7.61
C GLN A 53 10.18 23.16 6.24
N LEU A 54 9.21 23.72 5.51
CA LEU A 54 9.41 24.30 4.20
C LEU A 54 9.69 25.82 4.29
N ARG A 55 10.22 26.38 3.22
CA ARG A 55 10.59 27.80 3.12
C ARG A 55 9.60 28.53 2.20
N PRO A 56 9.41 29.85 2.37
CA PRO A 56 8.78 30.65 1.34
C PRO A 56 9.50 30.46 0.00
N GLY A 57 8.75 30.25 -1.07
CA GLY A 57 9.29 29.93 -2.40
C GLY A 57 9.54 28.46 -2.68
N ASP A 58 9.26 27.56 -1.73
CA ASP A 58 9.20 26.12 -1.98
C ASP A 58 7.90 25.75 -2.69
N LEU A 59 8.00 24.81 -3.62
CA LEU A 59 6.87 24.13 -4.23
C LEU A 59 6.99 22.63 -3.90
N LEU A 60 6.06 22.08 -3.13
CA LEU A 60 5.95 20.66 -2.87
C LEU A 60 5.06 20.03 -3.94
N ILE A 61 5.51 18.90 -4.50
CA ILE A 61 4.78 18.10 -5.49
C ILE A 61 4.81 16.65 -5.02
N ILE A 62 3.63 16.07 -4.82
CA ILE A 62 3.43 14.65 -4.50
C ILE A 62 2.59 14.04 -5.62
N THR A 63 3.12 13.04 -6.28
CA THR A 63 2.46 12.37 -7.40
C THR A 63 1.85 11.04 -6.98
N ALA A 64 0.72 10.70 -7.58
CA ALA A 64 0.17 9.36 -7.56
C ALA A 64 0.78 8.56 -8.72
N PRO A 65 1.10 7.26 -8.55
CA PRO A 65 1.54 6.43 -9.65
C PRO A 65 0.43 6.28 -10.70
N HIS A 66 0.81 6.02 -11.94
CA HIS A 66 -0.15 5.65 -12.99
C HIS A 66 -0.69 4.22 -12.77
N GLU A 67 -1.85 3.93 -13.33
CA GLU A 67 -2.38 2.58 -13.38
C GLU A 67 -1.46 1.66 -14.19
N SER A 68 -1.26 0.45 -13.70
CA SER A 68 -0.43 -0.57 -14.37
C SER A 68 -1.30 -1.53 -15.16
N THR A 69 -1.08 -1.63 -16.48
CA THR A 69 -1.79 -2.56 -17.34
C THR A 69 -1.33 -3.99 -17.07
N ARG A 70 -2.28 -4.88 -16.81
CA ARG A 70 -2.06 -6.33 -16.71
C ARG A 70 -2.06 -6.99 -18.07
N SER A 71 -3.11 -6.71 -18.89
CA SER A 71 -3.29 -7.29 -20.23
C SER A 71 -4.37 -6.52 -20.96
N ASN A 72 -4.10 -6.07 -22.19
CA ASN A 72 -5.03 -5.31 -23.03
C ASN A 72 -5.63 -4.10 -22.30
N ASP A 73 -6.93 -4.14 -22.04
CA ASP A 73 -7.71 -3.14 -21.31
C ASP A 73 -7.94 -3.47 -19.82
N VAL A 74 -7.26 -4.50 -19.32
CA VAL A 74 -7.35 -4.92 -17.90
C VAL A 74 -6.16 -4.39 -17.12
N HIS A 75 -6.43 -3.67 -16.04
CA HIS A 75 -5.42 -3.11 -15.15
C HIS A 75 -5.24 -3.97 -13.89
N TYR A 76 -4.08 -3.87 -13.26
CA TYR A 76 -3.90 -4.35 -11.90
C TYR A 76 -4.71 -3.49 -10.94
N PRO A 77 -5.11 -4.01 -9.75
CA PRO A 77 -5.72 -3.19 -8.71
C PRO A 77 -4.85 -1.95 -8.43
N TYR A 78 -5.45 -0.78 -8.52
CA TYR A 78 -4.75 0.47 -8.31
C TYR A 78 -4.51 0.70 -6.81
N ARG A 79 -3.35 1.21 -6.49
CA ARG A 79 -3.01 1.71 -5.17
C ARG A 79 -2.18 2.98 -5.30
N THR A 80 -2.68 4.08 -4.78
CA THR A 80 -1.98 5.37 -4.77
C THR A 80 -0.73 5.35 -3.89
N SER A 81 0.11 6.38 -3.97
CA SER A 81 1.30 6.47 -3.12
C SER A 81 0.94 6.66 -1.64
N SER A 82 1.75 6.07 -0.75
CA SER A 82 1.54 6.23 0.69
C SER A 82 1.66 7.68 1.16
N ASP A 83 2.43 8.52 0.45
CA ASP A 83 2.58 9.93 0.76
C ASP A 83 1.32 10.72 0.39
N MET A 84 0.66 10.37 -0.73
CA MET A 84 -0.64 10.93 -1.12
C MET A 84 -1.71 10.57 -0.08
N LEU A 85 -1.81 9.27 0.30
CA LEU A 85 -2.73 8.83 1.35
C LEU A 85 -2.48 9.54 2.68
N TYR A 86 -1.21 9.71 3.07
CA TYR A 86 -0.86 10.34 4.34
C TYR A 86 -1.19 11.82 4.39
N LEU A 87 -0.99 12.55 3.29
CA LEU A 87 -1.13 14.00 3.25
C LEU A 87 -2.55 14.46 2.95
N CYS A 88 -3.32 13.76 2.12
CA CYS A 88 -4.66 14.18 1.75
C CYS A 88 -5.71 13.06 1.64
N GLY A 89 -5.31 11.80 1.77
CA GLY A 89 -6.26 10.68 1.70
C GLY A 89 -6.84 10.42 0.31
N TRP A 90 -6.19 10.88 -0.77
CA TRP A 90 -6.65 10.65 -2.14
C TRP A 90 -6.25 9.26 -2.64
N GLU A 91 -7.20 8.52 -3.19
CA GLU A 91 -7.03 7.12 -3.59
C GLU A 91 -7.10 6.89 -5.10
N ASP A 92 -7.66 7.84 -5.87
CA ASP A 92 -7.83 7.68 -7.32
C ASP A 92 -6.52 7.94 -8.11
N PRO A 93 -6.36 7.35 -9.31
CA PRO A 93 -5.19 7.53 -10.16
C PRO A 93 -5.10 8.94 -10.77
N GLU A 94 -3.99 9.20 -11.48
CA GLU A 94 -3.74 10.46 -12.20
C GLU A 94 -3.95 11.70 -11.34
N ALA A 95 -3.42 11.69 -10.12
CA ALA A 95 -3.53 12.81 -9.21
C ALA A 95 -2.16 13.38 -8.85
N VAL A 96 -2.09 14.70 -8.75
CA VAL A 96 -0.89 15.43 -8.30
C VAL A 96 -1.31 16.41 -7.21
N PHE A 97 -0.72 16.24 -6.03
CA PHE A 97 -0.91 17.17 -4.91
C PHE A 97 0.24 18.17 -4.90
N CYS A 98 -0.08 19.46 -4.95
CA CYS A 98 0.86 20.55 -4.83
C CYS A 98 0.60 21.38 -3.58
N ALA A 99 1.67 21.90 -2.97
CA ALA A 99 1.57 22.93 -1.95
C ALA A 99 2.62 24.03 -2.19
N TYR A 100 2.17 25.27 -2.17
CA TYR A 100 3.02 26.45 -2.34
C TYR A 100 2.64 27.55 -1.35
N ASN A 101 3.60 28.42 -1.06
CA ASN A 101 3.38 29.56 -0.16
C ASN A 101 2.97 30.79 -0.96
N ASP A 102 1.79 31.32 -0.68
CA ASP A 102 1.26 32.56 -1.26
C ASP A 102 1.12 33.61 -0.15
N ASP A 103 1.96 34.61 -0.18
CA ASP A 103 2.01 35.70 0.80
C ASP A 103 1.99 35.26 2.28
N GLY A 104 2.76 34.19 2.60
CA GLY A 104 2.86 33.64 3.94
C GLY A 104 1.82 32.60 4.30
N LYS A 105 0.88 32.30 3.41
CA LYS A 105 -0.11 31.23 3.56
C LYS A 105 0.19 30.08 2.61
N TRP A 106 0.25 28.87 3.16
CA TRP A 106 0.33 27.65 2.33
C TRP A 106 -1.02 27.35 1.68
N ILE A 107 -1.00 27.15 0.38
CA ILE A 107 -2.16 26.77 -0.43
C ILE A 107 -1.92 25.38 -0.97
N THR A 108 -2.87 24.48 -0.74
CA THR A 108 -2.86 23.12 -1.28
C THR A 108 -3.74 23.03 -2.52
N THR A 109 -3.21 22.46 -3.59
CA THR A 109 -3.93 22.23 -4.85
C THR A 109 -3.83 20.75 -5.21
N LEU A 110 -4.94 20.13 -5.53
CA LEU A 110 -5.00 18.75 -6.01
C LEU A 110 -5.47 18.74 -7.47
N PHE A 111 -4.63 18.24 -8.36
CA PHE A 111 -5.02 17.94 -9.74
C PHE A 111 -5.66 16.56 -9.76
N VAL A 112 -6.84 16.47 -10.37
CA VAL A 112 -7.66 15.25 -10.39
C VAL A 112 -8.29 15.04 -11.76
N GLN A 113 -8.66 13.82 -12.05
CA GLN A 113 -9.45 13.51 -13.24
C GLN A 113 -10.81 14.23 -13.17
N PRO A 114 -11.21 14.99 -14.22
CA PRO A 114 -12.53 15.59 -14.28
C PRO A 114 -13.61 14.52 -14.40
N LYS A 115 -14.84 14.86 -14.07
CA LYS A 115 -16.01 14.02 -14.36
C LYS A 115 -16.18 13.85 -15.85
N ASP A 116 -16.29 12.61 -16.30
CA ASP A 116 -16.56 12.23 -17.68
C ASP A 116 -17.60 11.11 -17.68
N ILE A 117 -18.82 11.46 -18.08
CA ILE A 117 -19.97 10.54 -18.07
C ILE A 117 -19.70 9.27 -18.88
N LEU A 118 -18.97 9.38 -20.01
CA LEU A 118 -18.68 8.23 -20.86
C LEU A 118 -17.65 7.30 -20.21
N LYS A 119 -16.61 7.86 -19.62
CA LYS A 119 -15.61 7.07 -18.86
C LYS A 119 -16.20 6.46 -17.60
N GLU A 120 -17.02 7.22 -16.87
CA GLU A 120 -17.68 6.73 -15.64
C GLU A 120 -18.60 5.52 -15.87
N ILE A 121 -19.14 5.34 -17.08
CA ILE A 121 -19.92 4.14 -17.46
C ILE A 121 -19.03 2.87 -17.43
N TRP A 122 -17.76 3.00 -17.76
CA TRP A 122 -16.81 1.87 -17.88
C TRP A 122 -15.96 1.67 -16.64
N GLU A 123 -15.49 2.76 -16.04
CA GLU A 123 -14.44 2.76 -15.00
C GLU A 123 -14.99 3.02 -13.59
N GLY A 124 -16.24 3.46 -13.48
CA GLY A 124 -16.85 3.85 -12.21
C GLY A 124 -16.90 5.36 -12.00
N ARG A 125 -17.52 5.77 -10.90
CA ARG A 125 -17.74 7.19 -10.61
C ARG A 125 -16.45 7.86 -10.16
N ARG A 126 -16.23 9.09 -10.66
CA ARG A 126 -15.11 9.96 -10.28
C ARG A 126 -15.61 11.10 -9.38
N PRO A 127 -14.90 11.47 -8.30
CA PRO A 127 -15.24 12.65 -7.50
C PRO A 127 -15.26 13.93 -8.36
N GLY A 128 -14.31 14.05 -9.29
CA GLY A 128 -14.12 15.24 -10.10
C GLY A 128 -13.64 16.43 -9.27
N ILE A 129 -13.47 17.58 -9.90
CA ILE A 129 -12.90 18.79 -9.28
C ILE A 129 -13.76 19.25 -8.09
N GLN A 130 -15.07 19.34 -8.29
CA GLN A 130 -15.97 19.81 -7.23
C GLN A 130 -16.02 18.84 -6.04
N GLY A 131 -16.14 17.54 -6.30
CA GLY A 131 -16.15 16.52 -5.25
C GLY A 131 -14.84 16.49 -4.46
N ALA A 132 -13.70 16.73 -5.12
CA ALA A 132 -12.40 16.81 -4.45
C ALA A 132 -12.34 17.96 -3.44
N VAL A 133 -12.81 19.15 -3.81
CA VAL A 133 -12.85 20.31 -2.89
C VAL A 133 -13.83 20.10 -1.72
N GLU A 134 -14.96 19.44 -1.98
CA GLU A 134 -16.00 19.24 -0.97
C GLU A 134 -15.65 18.16 0.06
N ASN A 135 -14.85 17.14 -0.31
CA ASN A 135 -14.69 15.94 0.49
C ASN A 135 -13.25 15.61 0.88
N TRP A 136 -12.25 16.40 0.44
CA TRP A 136 -10.86 16.18 0.81
C TRP A 136 -10.23 17.43 1.42
N PRO A 137 -9.25 17.27 2.33
CA PRO A 137 -8.61 18.36 3.05
C PRO A 137 -7.61 19.15 2.18
N ILE A 138 -8.11 19.81 1.15
CA ILE A 138 -7.36 20.64 0.19
C ILE A 138 -8.02 22.02 0.05
N ASP A 139 -7.27 23.01 -0.44
CA ASP A 139 -7.81 24.37 -0.63
C ASP A 139 -8.39 24.56 -2.04
N LYS A 140 -7.82 23.87 -3.04
CA LYS A 140 -8.24 23.94 -4.44
C LYS A 140 -8.13 22.58 -5.10
N ALA A 141 -8.99 22.32 -6.09
CA ALA A 141 -8.81 21.24 -7.04
C ALA A 141 -8.84 21.80 -8.46
N LEU A 142 -8.05 21.21 -9.36
CA LEU A 142 -7.95 21.54 -10.77
C LEU A 142 -8.08 20.26 -11.61
N SER A 143 -8.38 20.41 -12.88
CA SER A 143 -8.37 19.28 -13.82
C SER A 143 -6.93 18.80 -14.01
N HIS A 144 -6.74 17.49 -14.05
CA HIS A 144 -5.46 16.90 -14.47
C HIS A 144 -5.10 17.28 -15.91
N GLU A 145 -6.09 17.58 -16.74
CA GLU A 145 -5.88 18.07 -18.12
C GLU A 145 -5.19 19.44 -18.18
N ASP A 146 -5.30 20.24 -17.11
CA ASP A 146 -4.66 21.56 -16.99
C ASP A 146 -3.31 21.49 -16.26
N LEU A 147 -2.82 20.26 -15.92
CA LEU A 147 -1.61 20.09 -15.10
C LEU A 147 -0.38 20.78 -15.68
N ASP A 148 -0.13 20.60 -16.96
CA ASP A 148 1.07 21.16 -17.61
C ASP A 148 1.13 22.68 -17.51
N GLU A 149 0.04 23.37 -17.79
CA GLU A 149 -0.03 24.85 -17.77
C GLU A 149 0.06 25.39 -16.33
N GLU A 150 -0.76 24.82 -15.44
CA GLU A 150 -0.84 25.29 -14.07
C GLU A 150 0.42 24.98 -13.27
N LEU A 151 0.98 23.78 -13.42
CA LEU A 151 2.21 23.41 -12.73
C LEU A 151 3.41 24.17 -13.27
N SER A 152 3.50 24.42 -14.58
CA SER A 152 4.51 25.32 -15.16
C SER A 152 4.43 26.71 -14.55
N SER A 153 3.23 27.26 -14.40
CA SER A 153 3.01 28.55 -13.75
C SER A 153 3.50 28.60 -12.30
N MET A 154 3.34 27.49 -11.55
CA MET A 154 3.85 27.37 -10.18
C MET A 154 5.38 27.25 -10.16
N LEU A 155 5.94 26.45 -11.08
CA LEU A 155 7.39 26.21 -11.19
C LEU A 155 8.19 27.48 -11.50
N VAL A 156 7.67 28.34 -12.36
CA VAL A 156 8.31 29.64 -12.67
C VAL A 156 8.43 30.53 -11.43
N LYS A 157 7.46 30.46 -10.52
CA LYS A 157 7.39 31.30 -9.30
C LYS A 157 8.19 30.73 -8.12
N CYS A 158 8.47 29.43 -8.13
CA CYS A 158 9.17 28.80 -7.01
C CYS A 158 10.70 29.00 -7.12
N SER A 159 11.38 28.88 -5.99
CA SER A 159 12.83 28.88 -5.89
C SER A 159 13.42 27.49 -5.66
N ARG A 160 12.62 26.57 -5.08
CA ARG A 160 13.03 25.21 -4.81
C ARG A 160 11.83 24.26 -5.03
N ILE A 161 12.08 23.14 -5.72
CA ILE A 161 11.09 22.10 -5.96
C ILE A 161 11.34 20.95 -4.98
N LEU A 162 10.30 20.52 -4.28
CA LEU A 162 10.33 19.31 -3.46
C LEU A 162 9.48 18.26 -4.17
N VAL A 163 10.13 17.29 -4.81
CA VAL A 163 9.49 16.21 -5.58
C VAL A 163 10.34 14.96 -5.51
N LYS A 164 9.67 13.80 -5.40
CA LYS A 164 10.32 12.51 -5.57
C LYS A 164 10.28 12.11 -7.04
N LEU A 165 11.42 12.20 -7.69
CA LEU A 165 11.55 11.83 -9.10
C LEU A 165 11.42 10.30 -9.30
N GLY A 166 10.97 9.90 -10.48
CA GLY A 166 10.84 8.49 -10.86
C GLY A 166 9.49 7.84 -10.48
N ILE A 167 8.54 8.61 -9.98
CA ILE A 167 7.18 8.12 -9.69
C ILE A 167 6.23 8.40 -10.85
N ASP A 168 6.25 9.63 -11.39
CA ASP A 168 5.44 10.07 -12.51
C ASP A 168 6.34 10.67 -13.58
N SER A 169 6.43 9.97 -14.73
CA SER A 169 7.34 10.35 -15.81
C SER A 169 6.95 11.66 -16.50
N ASP A 170 5.70 12.07 -16.45
CA ASP A 170 5.22 13.27 -17.13
C ASP A 170 5.48 14.50 -16.26
N VAL A 171 5.24 14.39 -14.96
CA VAL A 171 5.68 15.42 -14.00
C VAL A 171 7.21 15.57 -14.02
N ASP A 172 7.97 14.48 -14.07
CA ASP A 172 9.44 14.55 -14.15
C ASP A 172 9.93 15.28 -15.39
N LYS A 173 9.33 15.00 -16.56
CA LYS A 173 9.65 15.71 -17.82
C LYS A 173 9.29 17.18 -17.75
N LEU A 174 8.14 17.50 -17.14
CA LEU A 174 7.71 18.88 -16.98
C LEU A 174 8.69 19.65 -16.08
N VAL A 175 9.06 19.10 -14.94
CA VAL A 175 10.04 19.68 -14.01
C VAL A 175 11.40 19.89 -14.71
N ASP A 176 11.90 18.90 -15.44
CA ASP A 176 13.16 19.00 -16.20
C ASP A 176 13.09 20.08 -17.30
N SER A 177 11.98 20.13 -18.03
CA SER A 177 11.72 21.11 -19.08
C SER A 177 11.73 22.53 -18.53
N GLU A 178 11.02 22.77 -17.42
CA GLU A 178 10.93 24.08 -16.79
C GLU A 178 12.26 24.54 -16.18
N ILE A 179 13.04 23.65 -15.59
CA ILE A 179 14.39 23.98 -15.11
C ILE A 179 15.29 24.42 -16.27
N LYS A 180 15.19 23.76 -17.43
CA LYS A 180 15.98 24.11 -18.61
C LYS A 180 15.52 25.44 -19.24
N SER A 181 14.22 25.61 -19.43
CA SER A 181 13.64 26.81 -20.05
C SER A 181 13.88 28.05 -19.24
N ASN A 182 13.75 27.98 -17.92
CA ASN A 182 13.95 29.11 -17.00
C ASN A 182 15.44 29.46 -16.71
N SER A 183 16.37 28.72 -17.30
CA SER A 183 17.82 28.99 -17.04
C SER A 183 18.26 30.41 -17.36
N ARG A 184 17.73 31.04 -18.43
CA ARG A 184 18.01 32.45 -18.83
C ARG A 184 17.32 33.43 -17.90
N ASP A 185 16.12 33.18 -17.49
CA ASP A 185 15.32 34.05 -16.64
C ASP A 185 15.84 34.08 -15.21
N ARG A 186 16.37 32.96 -14.72
CA ARG A 186 17.12 32.93 -13.46
C ARG A 186 18.31 33.86 -13.46
N GLN A 187 19.07 33.88 -14.56
CA GLN A 187 20.25 34.75 -14.67
C GLN A 187 19.89 36.25 -14.78
N LYS A 188 18.78 36.56 -15.43
CA LYS A 188 18.37 37.95 -15.69
C LYS A 188 17.49 38.52 -14.57
N PHE A 189 16.60 37.72 -14.02
CA PHE A 189 15.53 38.21 -13.15
C PHE A 189 15.50 37.52 -11.80
N GLY A 190 16.32 36.48 -11.57
CA GLY A 190 16.31 35.69 -10.34
C GLY A 190 15.05 34.81 -10.16
N LEU A 191 14.31 34.55 -11.23
CA LEU A 191 13.07 33.80 -11.22
C LEU A 191 13.31 32.32 -11.56
N GLY A 192 12.50 31.44 -10.99
CA GLY A 192 12.49 29.99 -11.25
C GLY A 192 13.34 29.16 -10.29
N PRO A 193 13.17 27.86 -10.30
CA PRO A 193 13.79 26.97 -9.33
C PRO A 193 15.31 26.82 -9.52
N VAL A 194 16.03 26.74 -8.41
CA VAL A 194 17.50 26.55 -8.38
C VAL A 194 17.92 25.19 -7.84
N SER A 195 16.98 24.43 -7.28
CA SER A 195 17.25 23.09 -6.73
C SER A 195 16.02 22.21 -6.70
N ILE A 196 16.25 20.90 -6.81
CA ILE A 196 15.26 19.84 -6.57
C ILE A 196 15.69 19.11 -5.29
N VAL A 197 14.73 18.81 -4.43
CA VAL A 197 14.93 18.10 -3.15
C VAL A 197 13.90 16.98 -3.05
N ASP A 198 14.31 15.79 -2.65
CA ASP A 198 13.40 14.70 -2.33
C ASP A 198 12.73 14.97 -0.96
N PRO A 199 11.38 15.10 -0.87
CA PRO A 199 10.67 15.33 0.38
C PRO A 199 10.55 14.11 1.27
N SER A 200 10.94 12.92 0.80
CA SER A 200 10.72 11.64 1.49
C SER A 200 11.27 11.64 2.92
N GLY A 201 12.43 12.24 3.17
CA GLY A 201 13.00 12.31 4.52
C GLY A 201 12.11 13.06 5.51
N MET A 202 11.49 14.16 5.09
CA MET A 202 10.57 14.95 5.93
C MET A 202 9.25 14.23 6.15
N ILE A 203 8.70 13.62 5.11
CA ILE A 203 7.41 12.89 5.19
C ILE A 203 7.58 11.62 6.03
N ASN A 204 8.67 10.87 5.82
CA ASN A 204 8.95 9.65 6.59
C ASN A 204 9.11 9.93 8.08
N GLU A 205 9.76 11.03 8.45
CA GLU A 205 9.88 11.43 9.86
C GLU A 205 8.51 11.74 10.48
N LEU A 206 7.59 12.35 9.74
CA LEU A 206 6.22 12.57 10.20
C LEU A 206 5.44 11.25 10.37
N ARG A 207 5.66 10.29 9.47
CA ARG A 207 5.01 8.98 9.47
C ARG A 207 5.58 8.02 10.51
N LEU A 208 6.78 8.28 11.03
CA LEU A 208 7.44 7.41 12.02
C LEU A 208 6.60 7.26 13.29
N ARG A 209 6.03 8.36 13.77
CA ARG A 209 5.18 8.37 14.97
C ARG A 209 3.71 8.43 14.58
N LYS A 210 2.97 7.36 14.87
CA LYS A 210 1.56 7.21 14.53
C LYS A 210 0.67 7.96 15.51
N SER A 211 -0.36 8.58 15.00
CA SER A 211 -1.43 9.17 15.79
C SER A 211 -2.33 8.09 16.44
N PRO A 212 -3.18 8.42 17.40
CA PRO A 212 -4.15 7.48 17.96
C PRO A 212 -5.11 6.92 16.88
N ALA A 213 -5.50 7.72 15.88
CA ALA A 213 -6.36 7.27 14.80
C ALA A 213 -5.63 6.26 13.90
N GLU A 214 -4.38 6.52 13.53
CA GLU A 214 -3.52 5.59 12.80
C GLU A 214 -3.33 4.26 13.55
N ILE A 215 -3.05 4.32 14.84
CA ILE A 215 -2.92 3.13 15.69
C ILE A 215 -4.21 2.29 15.69
N ASN A 216 -5.38 2.93 15.71
CA ASN A 216 -6.65 2.21 15.65
C ASN A 216 -6.85 1.50 14.30
N LEU A 217 -6.47 2.11 13.18
CA LEU A 217 -6.49 1.47 11.86
C LEU A 217 -5.53 0.29 11.79
N MET A 218 -4.29 0.46 12.31
CA MET A 218 -3.30 -0.62 12.39
C MET A 218 -3.78 -1.78 13.26
N ARG A 219 -4.41 -1.49 14.40
CA ARG A 219 -4.99 -2.53 15.28
C ARG A 219 -6.12 -3.29 14.59
N HIS A 220 -6.95 -2.60 13.82
CA HIS A 220 -8.03 -3.23 13.08
C HIS A 220 -7.48 -4.15 11.98
N SER A 221 -6.52 -3.67 11.19
CA SER A 221 -5.80 -4.48 10.19
C SER A 221 -5.17 -5.73 10.83
N ALA A 222 -4.48 -5.56 11.96
CA ALA A 222 -3.87 -6.68 12.69
C ALA A 222 -4.90 -7.68 13.23
N LYS A 223 -6.08 -7.23 13.70
CA LYS A 223 -7.16 -8.13 14.11
C LYS A 223 -7.70 -8.96 12.96
N ILE A 224 -7.89 -8.35 11.78
CA ILE A 224 -8.33 -9.05 10.58
C ILE A 224 -7.31 -10.13 10.21
N ALA A 225 -6.03 -9.77 10.14
CA ALA A 225 -4.96 -10.72 9.80
C ALA A 225 -4.84 -11.85 10.84
N ALA A 226 -4.96 -11.54 12.12
CA ALA A 226 -4.97 -12.58 13.18
C ALA A 226 -6.13 -13.57 13.02
N GLN A 227 -7.33 -13.08 12.68
CA GLN A 227 -8.47 -13.97 12.41
C GLN A 227 -8.26 -14.81 11.16
N ALA A 228 -7.63 -14.28 10.13
CA ALA A 228 -7.28 -15.04 8.93
C ALA A 228 -6.30 -16.19 9.26
N HIS A 229 -5.29 -15.94 10.09
CA HIS A 229 -4.37 -16.97 10.56
C HIS A 229 -5.10 -18.04 11.40
N ILE A 230 -6.03 -17.63 12.28
CA ILE A 230 -6.84 -18.57 13.06
C ILE A 230 -7.67 -19.49 12.13
N GLN A 231 -8.26 -18.93 11.06
CA GLN A 231 -8.98 -19.72 10.07
C GLN A 231 -8.04 -20.65 9.28
N ALA A 232 -6.87 -20.18 8.91
CA ALA A 232 -5.86 -21.02 8.26
C ALA A 232 -5.42 -22.19 9.17
N MET A 233 -5.14 -21.92 10.45
CA MET A 233 -4.81 -22.96 11.45
C MET A 233 -5.94 -24.00 11.58
N ALA A 234 -7.18 -23.55 11.68
CA ALA A 234 -8.34 -24.44 11.83
C ALA A 234 -8.58 -25.33 10.60
N ASN A 235 -8.12 -24.93 9.43
CA ASN A 235 -8.25 -25.66 8.18
C ASN A 235 -6.98 -26.41 7.75
N THR A 236 -5.87 -26.25 8.48
CA THR A 236 -4.63 -26.98 8.22
C THR A 236 -4.76 -28.43 8.63
N LYS A 237 -4.47 -29.34 7.71
CA LYS A 237 -4.41 -30.80 7.92
C LYS A 237 -3.60 -31.45 6.81
N PRO A 238 -3.08 -32.66 7.01
CA PRO A 238 -2.39 -33.37 5.94
C PRO A 238 -3.22 -33.48 4.66
N GLY A 239 -2.61 -33.13 3.53
CA GLY A 239 -3.22 -33.12 2.21
C GLY A 239 -3.93 -31.82 1.83
N VAL A 240 -3.94 -30.76 2.65
CA VAL A 240 -4.42 -29.43 2.25
C VAL A 240 -3.36 -28.78 1.35
N GLY A 241 -3.80 -28.08 0.28
CA GLY A 241 -2.90 -27.31 -0.56
C GLY A 241 -2.57 -25.94 0.02
N GLU A 242 -1.35 -25.47 -0.16
CA GLU A 242 -0.90 -24.13 0.22
C GLU A 242 -1.82 -23.06 -0.37
N TRP A 243 -2.20 -23.19 -1.67
CA TRP A 243 -3.17 -22.30 -2.36
C TRP A 243 -4.56 -22.28 -1.74
N GLN A 244 -4.98 -23.36 -1.05
CA GLN A 244 -6.28 -23.39 -0.39
C GLN A 244 -6.26 -22.56 0.90
N LEU A 245 -5.15 -22.59 1.63
CA LEU A 245 -4.94 -21.74 2.81
C LEU A 245 -4.80 -20.29 2.41
N GLU A 246 -4.11 -20.00 1.30
CA GLU A 246 -4.07 -18.66 0.70
C GLU A 246 -5.49 -18.14 0.39
N GLY A 247 -6.29 -18.95 -0.29
CA GLY A 247 -7.67 -18.60 -0.61
C GLY A 247 -8.55 -18.34 0.62
N ILE A 248 -8.30 -19.02 1.75
CA ILE A 248 -8.99 -18.75 3.02
C ILE A 248 -8.57 -17.39 3.57
N ILE A 249 -7.27 -17.10 3.59
CA ILE A 249 -6.71 -15.85 4.13
C ILE A 249 -7.18 -14.65 3.32
N GLU A 250 -6.94 -14.66 2.01
CA GLU A 250 -7.34 -13.57 1.11
C GLU A 250 -8.85 -13.38 1.06
N GLY A 251 -9.60 -14.50 1.09
CA GLY A 251 -11.05 -14.46 1.16
C GLY A 251 -11.56 -13.75 2.40
N LEU A 252 -10.97 -13.99 3.58
CA LEU A 252 -11.33 -13.28 4.80
C LEU A 252 -10.93 -11.79 4.74
N PHE A 253 -9.76 -11.47 4.21
CA PHE A 253 -9.35 -10.08 3.99
C PHE A 253 -10.40 -9.34 3.15
N LYS A 254 -10.80 -9.92 2.03
CA LYS A 254 -11.83 -9.33 1.16
C LYS A 254 -13.20 -9.24 1.84
N TYR A 255 -13.57 -10.24 2.64
CA TYR A 255 -14.83 -10.25 3.38
C TYR A 255 -14.89 -9.19 4.47
N CYS A 256 -13.75 -8.82 5.06
CA CYS A 256 -13.61 -7.73 6.03
C CYS A 256 -13.42 -6.35 5.37
N ASN A 257 -13.72 -6.20 4.08
CA ASN A 257 -13.65 -4.93 3.36
C ASN A 257 -12.28 -4.24 3.43
N THR A 258 -11.19 -5.04 3.39
CA THR A 258 -9.84 -4.49 3.28
C THR A 258 -9.54 -4.03 1.84
N SER A 259 -8.51 -3.22 1.65
CA SER A 259 -8.00 -2.85 0.32
C SER A 259 -7.38 -4.05 -0.42
N GLY A 260 -7.09 -5.13 0.30
CA GLY A 260 -6.50 -6.37 -0.21
C GLY A 260 -5.36 -6.85 0.67
N ILE A 261 -4.50 -7.67 0.08
CA ILE A 261 -3.25 -8.10 0.69
C ILE A 261 -2.26 -6.92 0.79
N ALA A 262 -1.52 -6.83 1.89
CA ALA A 262 -0.47 -5.83 2.05
C ALA A 262 0.79 -6.20 1.24
N TYR A 263 1.02 -7.49 1.08
CA TYR A 263 2.08 -8.12 0.28
C TYR A 263 1.62 -9.51 -0.15
N PRO A 264 2.22 -10.13 -1.20
CA PRO A 264 1.87 -11.49 -1.60
C PRO A 264 2.00 -12.47 -0.44
N CYS A 265 0.94 -13.23 -0.15
CA CYS A 265 0.95 -14.19 0.95
C CYS A 265 2.05 -15.24 0.76
N ILE A 266 2.76 -15.57 1.82
CA ILE A 266 3.78 -16.61 1.88
C ILE A 266 3.17 -17.75 2.66
N ILE A 267 2.96 -18.92 2.00
CA ILE A 267 2.39 -20.11 2.62
C ILE A 267 3.22 -21.28 2.20
N GLY A 268 4.19 -21.65 3.05
CA GLY A 268 5.14 -22.73 2.76
C GLY A 268 5.03 -23.85 3.77
N SER A 269 4.94 -25.09 3.28
CA SER A 269 5.02 -26.32 4.08
C SER A 269 6.34 -27.05 3.85
N GLY A 270 6.86 -27.73 4.86
CA GLY A 270 8.08 -28.51 4.77
C GLY A 270 9.29 -27.68 4.31
N GLU A 271 9.92 -28.05 3.20
CA GLU A 271 11.08 -27.33 2.65
C GLU A 271 10.72 -25.93 2.19
N ASN A 272 9.51 -25.69 1.67
CA ASN A 272 9.03 -24.38 1.24
C ASN A 272 8.99 -23.37 2.39
N ALA A 273 8.75 -23.82 3.62
CA ALA A 273 8.77 -22.97 4.82
C ALA A 273 10.16 -22.40 5.15
N THR A 274 11.20 -22.85 4.48
CA THR A 274 12.58 -22.34 4.64
C THR A 274 12.95 -21.26 3.63
N ILE A 275 12.05 -20.95 2.67
CA ILE A 275 12.27 -19.94 1.63
C ILE A 275 11.59 -18.65 2.10
N LEU A 276 12.39 -17.59 2.34
CA LEU A 276 11.89 -16.35 2.98
C LEU A 276 10.73 -15.69 2.25
N HIS A 277 10.77 -15.56 0.94
CA HIS A 277 9.69 -14.98 0.14
C HIS A 277 9.10 -16.00 -0.82
N TYR A 278 8.64 -17.13 -0.26
CA TYR A 278 7.94 -18.17 -1.02
C TYR A 278 6.50 -17.74 -1.31
N THR A 279 6.22 -17.33 -2.52
CA THR A 279 4.91 -16.83 -2.95
C THR A 279 4.26 -17.67 -4.04
N VAL A 280 4.83 -18.82 -4.36
CA VAL A 280 4.28 -19.74 -5.37
C VAL A 280 3.05 -20.47 -4.84
N ASN A 281 3.11 -20.90 -3.58
CA ASN A 281 2.02 -21.49 -2.81
C ASN A 281 1.30 -22.64 -3.55
N ASP A 282 2.03 -23.52 -4.23
CA ASP A 282 1.45 -24.54 -5.14
C ASP A 282 1.65 -26.00 -4.71
N ASP A 283 2.20 -26.23 -3.53
CA ASP A 283 2.44 -27.57 -2.99
C ASP A 283 1.36 -28.00 -1.99
N THR A 284 1.41 -29.25 -1.60
CA THR A 284 0.48 -29.90 -0.65
C THR A 284 1.19 -30.12 0.68
N CYS A 285 0.55 -29.74 1.77
CA CYS A 285 1.10 -29.91 3.11
C CYS A 285 1.06 -31.39 3.54
N ASP A 286 2.21 -31.98 3.83
CA ASP A 286 2.32 -33.38 4.22
C ASP A 286 2.25 -33.57 5.74
N ASP A 287 1.93 -34.82 6.15
CA ASP A 287 1.90 -35.20 7.57
C ASP A 287 3.28 -35.11 8.21
N GLY A 288 3.37 -34.48 9.36
CA GLY A 288 4.64 -34.30 10.11
C GLY A 288 5.44 -33.08 9.72
N GLU A 289 5.05 -32.35 8.71
CA GLU A 289 5.68 -31.07 8.34
C GLU A 289 5.28 -29.92 9.25
N ILE A 290 6.08 -28.86 9.23
CA ILE A 290 5.73 -27.54 9.73
C ILE A 290 5.28 -26.69 8.53
N ILE A 291 4.18 -25.99 8.70
CA ILE A 291 3.76 -24.92 7.80
C ILE A 291 4.15 -23.56 8.41
N LEU A 292 4.62 -22.66 7.57
CA LEU A 292 4.82 -21.25 7.89
C LEU A 292 3.85 -20.43 7.02
N ILE A 293 3.12 -19.54 7.64
CA ILE A 293 2.29 -18.56 6.94
C ILE A 293 2.71 -17.17 7.37
N ASP A 294 3.04 -16.35 6.36
CA ASP A 294 3.30 -14.93 6.51
C ASP A 294 2.33 -14.17 5.60
N ALA A 295 1.36 -13.50 6.23
CA ALA A 295 0.30 -12.81 5.54
C ALA A 295 -0.21 -11.60 6.32
N GLY A 296 -0.53 -10.54 5.59
CA GLY A 296 -1.10 -9.32 6.12
C GLY A 296 -2.06 -8.66 5.14
N CYS A 297 -3.02 -7.93 5.66
CA CYS A 297 -3.93 -7.12 4.85
C CYS A 297 -3.60 -5.63 4.95
N GLU A 298 -4.02 -4.87 3.96
CA GLU A 298 -4.03 -3.41 4.00
C GLU A 298 -5.46 -2.93 4.28
N TYR A 299 -5.65 -2.16 5.35
CA TYR A 299 -6.92 -1.54 5.70
C TYR A 299 -6.76 -0.03 5.73
N LYS A 300 -7.41 0.66 4.78
CA LYS A 300 -7.34 2.14 4.62
C LYS A 300 -5.90 2.69 4.63
N GLY A 301 -5.01 2.03 3.87
CA GLY A 301 -3.61 2.41 3.74
C GLY A 301 -2.67 1.94 4.86
N TYR A 302 -3.18 1.20 5.87
CA TYR A 302 -2.39 0.68 6.98
C TYR A 302 -2.28 -0.84 6.90
N ALA A 303 -1.05 -1.32 6.74
CA ALA A 303 -0.74 -2.74 6.63
C ALA A 303 -0.67 -3.42 8.00
N SER A 304 -1.05 -4.71 8.03
CA SER A 304 -0.62 -5.67 9.04
C SER A 304 0.40 -6.63 8.45
N ASP A 305 1.17 -7.27 9.32
CA ASP A 305 2.25 -8.18 8.97
C ASP A 305 2.37 -9.22 10.09
N ILE A 306 1.99 -10.48 9.80
CA ILE A 306 1.95 -11.54 10.79
C ILE A 306 2.52 -12.82 10.20
N THR A 307 3.61 -13.33 10.81
CA THR A 307 4.12 -14.66 10.52
C THR A 307 3.82 -15.62 11.67
N ARG A 308 3.30 -16.81 11.36
CA ARG A 308 3.09 -17.91 12.31
C ARG A 308 3.45 -19.25 11.68
N SER A 309 3.95 -20.14 12.53
CA SER A 309 4.29 -21.53 12.14
C SER A 309 3.62 -22.53 13.07
N TRP A 310 3.17 -23.66 12.52
CA TRP A 310 2.56 -24.76 13.29
C TRP A 310 2.70 -26.08 12.54
N PRO A 311 2.58 -27.23 13.25
CA PRO A 311 2.63 -28.53 12.57
C PRO A 311 1.34 -28.78 11.79
N VAL A 312 1.48 -29.30 10.56
CA VAL A 312 0.37 -29.59 9.65
C VAL A 312 -0.67 -30.54 10.28
N ASN A 313 -0.22 -31.50 11.08
CA ASN A 313 -1.10 -32.46 11.78
C ASN A 313 -1.51 -32.03 13.20
N GLY A 314 -1.18 -30.79 13.60
CA GLY A 314 -1.53 -30.24 14.91
C GLY A 314 -0.67 -30.74 16.09
N LYS A 315 0.41 -31.49 15.84
CA LYS A 315 1.29 -32.04 16.88
C LYS A 315 2.75 -31.80 16.55
N PHE A 316 3.46 -31.06 17.39
CA PHE A 316 4.89 -30.93 17.30
C PHE A 316 5.59 -32.27 17.62
N THR A 317 6.58 -32.64 16.85
CA THR A 317 7.59 -33.61 17.28
C THR A 317 8.45 -32.95 18.38
N GLU A 318 9.22 -33.76 19.12
CA GLU A 318 10.08 -33.25 20.17
C GLU A 318 11.11 -32.23 19.63
N ALA A 319 11.76 -32.54 18.51
CA ALA A 319 12.71 -31.66 17.84
C ALA A 319 12.06 -30.34 17.33
N GLN A 320 10.87 -30.43 16.75
CA GLN A 320 10.13 -29.24 16.31
C GLN A 320 9.74 -28.35 17.49
N ALA A 321 9.26 -28.94 18.61
CA ALA A 321 8.91 -28.20 19.81
C ALA A 321 10.10 -27.48 20.43
N GLU A 322 11.29 -28.14 20.46
CA GLU A 322 12.53 -27.53 20.98
C GLU A 322 12.92 -26.30 20.19
N ILE A 323 12.97 -26.41 18.85
CA ILE A 323 13.30 -25.25 17.98
C ILE A 323 12.24 -24.16 18.06
N TYR A 324 10.95 -24.52 18.05
CA TYR A 324 9.87 -23.55 18.17
C TYR A 324 9.97 -22.75 19.48
N GLN A 325 10.28 -23.42 20.60
CA GLN A 325 10.42 -22.74 21.90
C GLN A 325 11.56 -21.73 21.89
N ILE A 326 12.70 -22.06 21.27
CA ILE A 326 13.84 -21.13 21.14
C ILE A 326 13.41 -19.85 20.38
N VAL A 327 12.69 -20.00 19.27
CA VAL A 327 12.21 -18.87 18.46
C VAL A 327 11.18 -18.04 19.24
N LEU A 328 10.25 -18.69 19.96
CA LEU A 328 9.27 -18.02 20.79
C LEU A 328 9.90 -17.20 21.92
N ASP A 329 10.87 -17.78 22.61
CA ASP A 329 11.58 -17.09 23.69
C ASP A 329 12.35 -15.87 23.17
N ALA A 330 12.98 -16.00 21.99
CA ALA A 330 13.65 -14.89 21.32
C ALA A 330 12.66 -13.78 20.93
N GLN A 331 11.50 -14.14 20.37
CA GLN A 331 10.44 -13.18 20.01
C GLN A 331 9.92 -12.43 21.23
N LEU A 332 9.58 -13.14 22.31
CA LEU A 332 9.07 -12.53 23.55
C LEU A 332 10.12 -11.59 24.16
N SER A 333 11.40 -12.02 24.20
CA SER A 333 12.49 -11.18 24.69
C SER A 333 12.68 -9.92 23.85
N ALA A 334 12.51 -10.00 22.53
CA ALA A 334 12.58 -8.83 21.64
C ALA A 334 11.42 -7.87 21.86
N ILE A 335 10.19 -8.38 22.04
CA ILE A 335 9.01 -7.56 22.33
C ILE A 335 9.17 -6.79 23.64
N ASP A 336 9.75 -7.43 24.65
CA ASP A 336 9.99 -6.79 25.96
C ASP A 336 11.01 -5.62 25.90
N GLN A 337 11.75 -5.48 24.78
CA GLN A 337 12.67 -4.35 24.56
C GLN A 337 12.02 -3.18 23.80
N CYS A 338 10.79 -3.34 23.27
CA CYS A 338 10.04 -2.28 22.58
C CYS A 338 9.22 -1.44 23.55
#